data_9a098eb14cef15ed4ac1f787b39c5d2c
#
_entry.id   9a098eb14cef15ed4ac1f787b39c5d2c
#
_cell.length_a   1.000
_cell.length_b   1.000
_cell.length_c   1.000
_cell.angle_alpha   90.00
_cell.angle_beta   90.00
_cell.angle_gamma   90.00
#
_symmetry.space_group_name_H-M   'P 1'
#
loop_
_entity.id
_entity.type
_entity.pdbx_description
1 polymer ?
#
loop_
_entity_poly.entity_id
_entity_poly.type
_entity_poly.pdbx_seq_one_letter_code
_entity_poly.pdbx_strand_id
1 'polypeptide(L)'
;MKSDVAQQHLLLKLAGVDAELVRLTHRAAHLPEQQAYDQALAEERAATDRLGALAVALDDVEAEVTRLEAEVDAVRRREDRDRSLLDSGTVNPKQLAELQHELTTLERRQADLEDILLEVMERREQIAGDHAAQRAAAEALGRDVEVARQARDEASAGIDQARAEQDARRTELTAGLDADLLALYDGQRVSGGIGAGLLQAGRCGACRIELDRGEIGRIAAASDDEVLRCPECRAILVRPLKTAGR
;
A
#
# COMPACT_ATOMS: atom_id res chain seq x y z
N MET A 1 -46.07 -22.44 -0.67
CA MET A 1 -45.29 -22.96 -1.77
C MET A 1 -44.80 -24.37 -1.38
N LYS A 2 -44.77 -25.32 -2.34
CA LYS A 2 -44.27 -26.67 -2.12
C LYS A 2 -43.04 -26.91 -2.97
N SER A 3 -42.04 -27.62 -2.45
CA SER A 3 -40.83 -28.02 -3.14
C SER A 3 -40.26 -29.32 -2.54
N ASP A 4 -39.63 -30.13 -3.37
CA ASP A 4 -39.02 -31.38 -2.94
C ASP A 4 -37.99 -31.16 -1.80
N VAL A 5 -37.97 -32.05 -0.84
CA VAL A 5 -37.07 -31.99 0.31
C VAL A 5 -35.60 -31.92 -0.13
N ALA A 6 -35.23 -32.66 -1.19
CA ALA A 6 -33.85 -32.62 -1.69
C ALA A 6 -33.49 -31.23 -2.23
N GLN A 7 -34.43 -30.56 -2.93
CA GLN A 7 -34.21 -29.18 -3.40
C GLN A 7 -34.12 -28.20 -2.26
N GLN A 8 -34.95 -28.34 -1.21
CA GLN A 8 -34.80 -27.49 -0.02
C GLN A 8 -33.41 -27.65 0.64
N HIS A 9 -32.86 -28.86 0.68
CA HIS A 9 -31.51 -29.12 1.18
C HIS A 9 -30.42 -28.59 0.27
N LEU A 10 -30.66 -28.54 -1.06
CA LEU A 10 -29.73 -27.90 -2.00
C LEU A 10 -29.53 -26.42 -1.70
N LEU A 11 -30.57 -25.73 -1.21
CA LEU A 11 -30.47 -24.31 -0.78
C LEU A 11 -29.49 -24.08 0.35
N LEU A 12 -29.26 -25.08 1.24
CA LEU A 12 -28.23 -24.95 2.28
C LEU A 12 -26.83 -24.93 1.70
N LYS A 13 -26.59 -25.76 0.67
CA LYS A 13 -25.31 -25.74 -0.06
C LYS A 13 -25.13 -24.42 -0.79
N LEU A 14 -26.18 -23.93 -1.45
CA LEU A 14 -26.18 -22.63 -2.12
C LEU A 14 -25.91 -21.49 -1.15
N ALA A 15 -26.55 -21.50 0.03
CA ALA A 15 -26.31 -20.49 1.08
C ALA A 15 -24.84 -20.52 1.59
N GLY A 16 -24.23 -21.71 1.64
CA GLY A 16 -22.80 -21.83 1.98
C GLY A 16 -21.89 -21.21 0.93
N VAL A 17 -22.17 -21.46 -0.35
CA VAL A 17 -21.43 -20.85 -1.48
C VAL A 17 -21.60 -19.34 -1.49
N ASP A 18 -22.82 -18.84 -1.32
CA ASP A 18 -23.09 -17.39 -1.29
C ASP A 18 -22.43 -16.69 -0.09
N ALA A 19 -22.38 -17.35 1.08
CA ALA A 19 -21.66 -16.84 2.23
C ALA A 19 -20.14 -16.76 1.98
N GLU A 20 -19.59 -17.73 1.22
CA GLU A 20 -18.17 -17.69 0.84
C GLU A 20 -17.89 -16.56 -0.14
N LEU A 21 -18.74 -16.34 -1.15
CA LEU A 21 -18.63 -15.22 -2.08
C LEU A 21 -18.65 -13.87 -1.36
N VAL A 22 -19.51 -13.71 -0.35
CA VAL A 22 -19.55 -12.50 0.48
C VAL A 22 -18.23 -12.33 1.26
N ARG A 23 -17.68 -13.41 1.85
CA ARG A 23 -16.40 -13.38 2.54
C ARG A 23 -15.24 -13.01 1.61
N LEU A 24 -15.20 -13.60 0.42
CA LEU A 24 -14.17 -13.27 -0.58
C LEU A 24 -14.27 -11.82 -1.04
N THR A 25 -15.48 -11.31 -1.24
CA THR A 25 -15.71 -9.90 -1.58
C THR A 25 -15.21 -8.96 -0.46
N HIS A 26 -15.52 -9.29 0.80
CA HIS A 26 -15.05 -8.51 1.93
C HIS A 26 -13.51 -8.57 2.05
N ARG A 27 -12.91 -9.76 1.86
CA ARG A 27 -11.45 -9.93 1.87
C ARG A 27 -10.78 -9.12 0.77
N ALA A 28 -11.32 -9.11 -0.45
CA ALA A 28 -10.82 -8.31 -1.56
C ALA A 28 -10.83 -6.80 -1.24
N ALA A 29 -11.89 -6.32 -0.57
CA ALA A 29 -12.01 -4.92 -0.18
C ALA A 29 -11.09 -4.51 1.00
N HIS A 30 -10.61 -5.48 1.78
CA HIS A 30 -9.78 -5.24 2.98
C HIS A 30 -8.52 -6.10 2.94
N LEU A 31 -7.83 -6.07 1.80
CA LEU A 31 -6.64 -6.88 1.56
C LEU A 31 -5.44 -6.32 2.37
N PRO A 32 -4.87 -7.06 3.35
CA PRO A 32 -3.73 -6.58 4.12
C PRO A 32 -2.50 -6.31 3.25
N GLU A 33 -2.30 -7.10 2.21
CA GLU A 33 -1.21 -6.97 1.25
C GLU A 33 -1.32 -5.67 0.45
N GLN A 34 -2.53 -5.17 0.19
CA GLN A 34 -2.72 -3.84 -0.41
C GLN A 34 -2.26 -2.74 0.54
N GLN A 35 -2.59 -2.84 1.82
CA GLN A 35 -2.15 -1.86 2.83
C GLN A 35 -0.62 -1.87 2.99
N ALA A 36 -0.01 -3.06 2.99
CA ALA A 36 1.45 -3.19 3.05
C ALA A 36 2.13 -2.56 1.82
N TYR A 37 1.57 -2.78 0.63
CA TYR A 37 2.05 -2.15 -0.60
C TYR A 37 1.93 -0.62 -0.57
N ASP A 38 0.78 -0.09 -0.14
CA ASP A 38 0.55 1.36 -0.05
C ASP A 38 1.51 2.02 0.95
N GLN A 39 1.80 1.34 2.06
CA GLN A 39 2.78 1.80 3.05
C GLN A 39 4.20 1.81 2.47
N ALA A 40 4.65 0.71 1.88
CA ALA A 40 5.97 0.62 1.27
C ALA A 40 6.17 1.69 0.18
N LEU A 41 5.14 1.94 -0.64
CA LEU A 41 5.15 2.98 -1.67
C LEU A 41 5.26 4.39 -1.07
N ALA A 42 4.60 4.64 0.06
CA ALA A 42 4.69 5.93 0.74
C ALA A 42 6.10 6.16 1.34
N GLU A 43 6.72 5.13 1.90
CA GLU A 43 8.08 5.18 2.45
C GLU A 43 9.13 5.41 1.34
N GLU A 44 9.00 4.71 0.23
CA GLU A 44 9.88 4.87 -0.95
C GLU A 44 9.79 6.28 -1.53
N ARG A 45 8.57 6.84 -1.69
CA ARG A 45 8.37 8.21 -2.15
C ARG A 45 9.02 9.22 -1.22
N ALA A 46 8.82 9.08 0.09
CA ALA A 46 9.44 9.95 1.07
C ALA A 46 10.98 9.87 1.06
N ALA A 47 11.55 8.70 0.76
CA ALA A 47 12.98 8.52 0.61
C ALA A 47 13.50 9.17 -0.68
N THR A 48 12.79 9.05 -1.77
CA THR A 48 13.09 9.68 -3.07
C THR A 48 13.03 11.20 -2.99
N ASP A 49 12.04 11.77 -2.28
CA ASP A 49 11.93 13.21 -2.07
C ASP A 49 13.15 13.73 -1.27
N ARG A 50 13.57 13.01 -0.21
CA ARG A 50 14.79 13.36 0.55
C ARG A 50 16.04 13.27 -0.30
N LEU A 51 16.15 12.24 -1.14
CA LEU A 51 17.27 12.09 -2.07
C LEU A 51 17.33 13.27 -3.05
N GLY A 52 16.20 13.69 -3.59
CA GLY A 52 16.10 14.86 -4.48
C GLY A 52 16.55 16.15 -3.78
N ALA A 53 16.15 16.36 -2.53
CA ALA A 53 16.59 17.52 -1.74
C ALA A 53 18.11 17.53 -1.50
N LEU A 54 18.70 16.36 -1.20
CA LEU A 54 20.15 16.23 -1.04
C LEU A 54 20.91 16.43 -2.35
N ALA A 55 20.36 16.00 -3.49
CA ALA A 55 20.96 16.25 -4.80
C ALA A 55 21.05 17.76 -5.10
N VAL A 56 19.97 18.52 -4.86
CA VAL A 56 19.97 19.96 -5.02
C VAL A 56 20.99 20.63 -4.08
N ALA A 57 21.04 20.22 -2.82
CA ALA A 57 22.00 20.76 -1.86
C ALA A 57 23.47 20.44 -2.25
N LEU A 58 23.71 19.29 -2.85
CA LEU A 58 25.03 18.92 -3.38
C LEU A 58 25.42 19.80 -4.57
N ASP A 59 24.53 19.99 -5.54
CA ASP A 59 24.75 20.86 -6.68
C ASP A 59 25.07 22.30 -6.25
N ASP A 60 24.33 22.83 -5.25
CA ASP A 60 24.53 24.18 -4.73
C ASP A 60 25.91 24.34 -4.08
N VAL A 61 26.33 23.37 -3.26
CA VAL A 61 27.64 23.45 -2.60
C VAL A 61 28.79 23.21 -3.59
N GLU A 62 28.63 22.38 -4.61
CA GLU A 62 29.63 22.20 -5.68
C GLU A 62 29.82 23.47 -6.51
N ALA A 63 28.74 24.20 -6.80
CA ALA A 63 28.81 25.49 -7.43
C ALA A 63 29.53 26.53 -6.55
N GLU A 64 29.32 26.48 -5.21
CA GLU A 64 30.03 27.35 -4.25
C GLU A 64 31.54 27.03 -4.20
N VAL A 65 31.94 25.75 -4.16
CA VAL A 65 33.34 25.33 -4.27
C VAL A 65 33.99 25.87 -5.55
N THR A 66 33.36 25.65 -6.70
CA THR A 66 33.86 26.13 -7.99
C THR A 66 34.08 27.65 -8.02
N ARG A 67 33.13 28.42 -7.43
CA ARG A 67 33.23 29.88 -7.34
C ARG A 67 34.41 30.31 -6.44
N LEU A 68 34.57 29.66 -5.28
CA LEU A 68 35.68 29.98 -4.34
C LEU A 68 37.04 29.62 -4.92
N GLU A 69 37.17 28.46 -5.59
CA GLU A 69 38.38 28.08 -6.32
C GLU A 69 38.78 29.14 -7.36
N ALA A 70 37.79 29.64 -8.14
CA ALA A 70 38.03 30.67 -9.11
C ALA A 70 38.48 32.01 -8.46
N GLU A 71 37.94 32.35 -7.28
CA GLU A 71 38.33 33.53 -6.52
C GLU A 71 39.78 33.39 -6.01
N VAL A 72 40.14 32.25 -5.41
CA VAL A 72 41.52 31.95 -4.97
C VAL A 72 42.48 32.06 -6.15
N ASP A 73 42.16 31.44 -7.28
CA ASP A 73 42.98 31.52 -8.49
C ASP A 73 43.15 32.94 -9.03
N ALA A 74 42.12 33.79 -8.90
CA ALA A 74 42.20 35.17 -9.32
C ALA A 74 43.15 35.98 -8.44
N VAL A 75 43.12 35.74 -7.11
CA VAL A 75 44.05 36.35 -6.17
C VAL A 75 45.48 35.89 -6.44
N ARG A 76 45.74 34.61 -6.56
CA ARG A 76 47.05 34.04 -6.89
C ARG A 76 47.62 34.63 -8.17
N ARG A 77 46.82 34.72 -9.25
CA ARG A 77 47.29 35.35 -10.50
C ARG A 77 47.64 36.84 -10.32
N ARG A 78 46.99 37.55 -9.38
CA ARG A 78 47.33 38.93 -9.11
C ARG A 78 48.63 39.02 -8.31
N GLU A 79 48.82 38.22 -7.29
CA GLU A 79 50.06 38.11 -6.53
C GLU A 79 51.27 37.81 -7.45
N ASP A 80 51.14 36.85 -8.35
CA ASP A 80 52.21 36.47 -9.28
C ASP A 80 52.55 37.63 -10.23
N ARG A 81 51.60 38.40 -10.69
CA ARG A 81 51.87 39.62 -11.48
C ARG A 81 52.60 40.68 -10.69
N ASP A 82 52.18 40.92 -9.45
CA ASP A 82 52.75 41.95 -8.59
C ASP A 82 54.15 41.54 -8.13
N ARG A 83 54.43 40.27 -7.83
CA ARG A 83 55.78 39.70 -7.59
C ARG A 83 56.67 39.86 -8.81
N SER A 84 56.19 39.54 -10.02
CA SER A 84 56.94 39.68 -11.25
C SER A 84 57.30 41.15 -11.54
N LEU A 85 56.45 42.10 -11.20
CA LEU A 85 56.75 43.54 -11.30
C LEU A 85 57.82 43.97 -10.32
N LEU A 86 57.79 43.48 -9.09
CA LEU A 86 58.86 43.74 -8.09
C LEU A 86 60.22 43.18 -8.55
N ASP A 87 60.22 41.95 -9.06
CA ASP A 87 61.43 41.26 -9.48
C ASP A 87 62.05 41.89 -10.74
N SER A 88 61.26 42.55 -11.58
CA SER A 88 61.75 43.26 -12.77
C SER A 88 62.70 44.42 -12.48
N GLY A 89 62.65 44.98 -11.24
CA GLY A 89 63.48 46.10 -10.82
C GLY A 89 63.17 47.44 -11.53
N THR A 90 62.07 47.51 -12.25
CA THR A 90 61.68 48.70 -13.05
C THR A 90 60.81 49.68 -12.28
N VAL A 91 60.41 49.35 -11.04
CA VAL A 91 59.49 50.14 -10.19
C VAL A 91 60.26 51.22 -9.42
N ASN A 92 59.66 52.39 -9.25
CA ASN A 92 60.22 53.44 -8.43
C ASN A 92 59.99 53.17 -6.92
N PRO A 93 60.68 53.87 -5.97
CA PRO A 93 60.59 53.57 -4.53
C PRO A 93 59.17 53.71 -3.95
N LYS A 94 58.31 54.59 -4.48
CA LYS A 94 56.93 54.73 -4.04
C LYS A 94 56.09 53.53 -4.52
N GLN A 95 56.22 53.16 -5.76
CA GLN A 95 55.53 51.96 -6.35
C GLN A 95 55.99 50.67 -5.64
N LEU A 96 57.22 50.55 -5.24
CA LEU A 96 57.76 49.42 -4.48
C LEU A 96 57.00 49.25 -3.18
N ALA A 97 56.80 50.33 -2.39
CA ALA A 97 56.10 50.30 -1.12
C ALA A 97 54.59 49.95 -1.31
N GLU A 98 53.96 50.50 -2.35
CA GLU A 98 52.58 50.22 -2.71
C GLU A 98 52.36 48.74 -3.08
N LEU A 99 53.20 48.15 -3.93
CA LEU A 99 53.17 46.76 -4.33
C LEU A 99 53.43 45.81 -3.15
N GLN A 100 54.36 46.13 -2.26
CA GLN A 100 54.60 45.33 -1.05
C GLN A 100 53.38 45.32 -0.13
N HIS A 101 52.72 46.46 0.06
CA HIS A 101 51.51 46.56 0.87
C HIS A 101 50.36 45.77 0.22
N GLU A 102 50.21 45.86 -1.12
CA GLU A 102 49.21 45.13 -1.88
C GLU A 102 49.42 43.61 -1.77
N LEU A 103 50.65 43.12 -1.95
CA LEU A 103 51.00 41.70 -1.79
C LEU A 103 50.61 41.18 -0.40
N THR A 104 50.96 41.91 0.68
CA THR A 104 50.56 41.53 2.06
C THR A 104 49.03 41.46 2.21
N THR A 105 48.30 42.33 1.53
CA THR A 105 46.83 42.33 1.54
C THR A 105 46.26 41.14 0.75
N LEU A 106 46.84 40.84 -0.39
CA LEU A 106 46.44 39.71 -1.23
C LEU A 106 46.73 38.34 -0.54
N GLU A 107 47.91 38.20 0.09
CA GLU A 107 48.27 37.03 0.88
C GLU A 107 47.27 36.76 2.02
N ARG A 108 46.85 37.81 2.74
CA ARG A 108 45.81 37.65 3.74
C ARG A 108 44.49 37.26 3.13
N ARG A 109 44.10 37.91 2.02
CA ARG A 109 42.85 37.58 1.31
C ARG A 109 42.85 36.17 0.78
N GLN A 110 44.00 35.67 0.27
CA GLN A 110 44.15 34.28 -0.18
C GLN A 110 43.94 33.32 0.99
N ALA A 111 44.60 33.54 2.14
CA ALA A 111 44.42 32.68 3.30
C ALA A 111 42.98 32.63 3.78
N ASP A 112 42.33 33.81 3.89
CA ASP A 112 40.90 33.89 4.26
C ASP A 112 39.99 33.09 3.29
N LEU A 113 40.25 33.17 1.98
CA LEU A 113 39.47 32.44 0.97
C LEU A 113 39.75 30.93 1.01
N GLU A 114 41.00 30.53 1.25
CA GLU A 114 41.37 29.11 1.37
C GLU A 114 40.75 28.49 2.63
N ASP A 115 40.68 29.21 3.75
CA ASP A 115 39.98 28.74 4.95
C ASP A 115 38.48 28.52 4.68
N ILE A 116 37.82 29.49 4.04
CA ILE A 116 36.41 29.37 3.64
C ILE A 116 36.21 28.21 2.67
N LEU A 117 37.10 28.04 1.69
CA LEU A 117 37.04 26.96 0.73
C LEU A 117 37.11 25.59 1.44
N LEU A 118 38.00 25.43 2.41
CA LEU A 118 38.10 24.20 3.21
C LEU A 118 36.80 23.90 3.96
N GLU A 119 36.20 24.88 4.61
CA GLU A 119 34.90 24.69 5.29
C GLU A 119 33.79 24.24 4.32
N VAL A 120 33.73 24.85 3.13
CA VAL A 120 32.73 24.49 2.11
C VAL A 120 33.00 23.10 1.55
N MET A 121 34.27 22.72 1.35
CA MET A 121 34.64 21.36 0.91
C MET A 121 34.27 20.30 1.96
N GLU A 122 34.50 20.55 3.25
CA GLU A 122 34.07 19.65 4.32
C GLU A 122 32.52 19.48 4.31
N ARG A 123 31.78 20.58 4.15
CA ARG A 123 30.30 20.55 4.02
C ARG A 123 29.88 19.75 2.77
N ARG A 124 30.57 19.91 1.64
CA ARG A 124 30.28 19.13 0.43
C ARG A 124 30.50 17.63 0.67
N GLU A 125 31.59 17.23 1.33
CA GLU A 125 31.86 15.82 1.64
C GLU A 125 30.76 15.22 2.53
N GLN A 126 30.30 15.96 3.53
CA GLN A 126 29.19 15.54 4.38
C GLN A 126 27.90 15.33 3.59
N ILE A 127 27.50 16.30 2.76
CA ILE A 127 26.29 16.20 1.93
C ILE A 127 26.43 15.05 0.91
N ALA A 128 27.59 14.86 0.31
CA ALA A 128 27.85 13.76 -0.63
C ALA A 128 27.71 12.38 0.06
N GLY A 129 28.20 12.26 1.30
CA GLY A 129 28.04 11.07 2.11
C GLY A 129 26.56 10.78 2.42
N ASP A 130 25.81 11.80 2.86
CA ASP A 130 24.39 11.70 3.16
C ASP A 130 23.58 11.35 1.89
N HIS A 131 23.91 11.96 0.75
CA HIS A 131 23.28 11.64 -0.55
C HIS A 131 23.52 10.19 -0.95
N ALA A 132 24.74 9.68 -0.81
CA ALA A 132 25.06 8.30 -1.12
C ALA A 132 24.32 7.30 -0.21
N ALA A 133 24.25 7.59 1.09
CA ALA A 133 23.51 6.79 2.06
C ALA A 133 22.00 6.79 1.77
N GLN A 134 21.43 7.98 1.49
CA GLN A 134 20.01 8.11 1.16
C GLN A 134 19.64 7.42 -0.15
N ARG A 135 20.53 7.45 -1.15
CA ARG A 135 20.35 6.71 -2.41
C ARG A 135 20.27 5.21 -2.16
N ALA A 136 21.19 4.65 -1.37
CA ALA A 136 21.16 3.23 -1.02
C ALA A 136 19.88 2.84 -0.27
N ALA A 137 19.39 3.72 0.63
CA ALA A 137 18.13 3.53 1.34
C ALA A 137 16.92 3.55 0.38
N ALA A 138 16.85 4.50 -0.55
CA ALA A 138 15.78 4.57 -1.55
C ALA A 138 15.76 3.33 -2.46
N GLU A 139 16.93 2.85 -2.90
CA GLU A 139 17.04 1.62 -3.69
C GLU A 139 16.59 0.37 -2.89
N ALA A 140 16.83 0.31 -1.59
CA ALA A 140 16.34 -0.78 -0.73
C ALA A 140 14.80 -0.73 -0.62
N LEU A 141 14.23 0.44 -0.33
CA LEU A 141 12.79 0.63 -0.26
C LEU A 141 12.10 0.34 -1.59
N GLY A 142 12.72 0.66 -2.72
CA GLY A 142 12.22 0.27 -4.05
C GLY A 142 12.11 -1.25 -4.23
N ARG A 143 13.05 -2.03 -3.67
CA ARG A 143 12.95 -3.50 -3.65
C ARG A 143 11.81 -3.98 -2.75
N ASP A 144 11.61 -3.35 -1.61
CA ASP A 144 10.53 -3.69 -0.68
C ASP A 144 9.15 -3.40 -1.30
N VAL A 145 9.00 -2.30 -2.05
CA VAL A 145 7.80 -2.00 -2.85
C VAL A 145 7.52 -3.11 -3.86
N GLU A 146 8.53 -3.60 -4.56
CA GLU A 146 8.36 -4.68 -5.55
C GLU A 146 7.93 -5.99 -4.89
N VAL A 147 8.50 -6.35 -3.73
CA VAL A 147 8.08 -7.52 -2.95
C VAL A 147 6.64 -7.38 -2.46
N ALA A 148 6.28 -6.22 -1.92
CA ALA A 148 4.92 -5.96 -1.45
C ALA A 148 3.90 -5.98 -2.61
N ARG A 149 4.28 -5.45 -3.78
CA ARG A 149 3.47 -5.50 -5.00
C ARG A 149 3.18 -6.93 -5.43
N GLN A 150 4.21 -7.79 -5.47
CA GLN A 150 4.06 -9.18 -5.84
C GLN A 150 3.14 -9.93 -4.87
N ALA A 151 3.33 -9.73 -3.56
CA ALA A 151 2.48 -10.34 -2.54
C ALA A 151 1.00 -9.92 -2.69
N ARG A 152 0.73 -8.64 -2.96
CA ARG A 152 -0.61 -8.12 -3.24
C ARG A 152 -1.21 -8.77 -4.50
N ASP A 153 -0.45 -8.84 -5.59
CA ASP A 153 -0.92 -9.38 -6.86
C ASP A 153 -1.25 -10.88 -6.73
N GLU A 154 -0.43 -11.65 -6.03
CA GLU A 154 -0.67 -13.07 -5.73
C GLU A 154 -1.92 -13.26 -4.85
N ALA A 155 -2.08 -12.46 -3.80
CA ALA A 155 -3.23 -12.52 -2.92
C ALA A 155 -4.54 -12.14 -3.66
N SER A 156 -4.49 -11.13 -4.52
CA SER A 156 -5.62 -10.73 -5.38
C SER A 156 -6.00 -11.83 -6.36
N ALA A 157 -5.03 -12.39 -7.08
CA ALA A 157 -5.25 -13.49 -8.02
C ALA A 157 -5.84 -14.72 -7.33
N GLY A 158 -5.38 -15.05 -6.12
CA GLY A 158 -5.93 -16.15 -5.33
C GLY A 158 -7.40 -15.93 -4.93
N ILE A 159 -7.77 -14.68 -4.60
CA ILE A 159 -9.18 -14.33 -4.32
C ILE A 159 -10.02 -14.44 -5.57
N ASP A 160 -9.54 -13.94 -6.72
CA ASP A 160 -10.28 -13.98 -7.98
C ASP A 160 -10.50 -15.42 -8.46
N GLN A 161 -9.50 -16.28 -8.33
CA GLN A 161 -9.64 -17.70 -8.61
C GLN A 161 -10.67 -18.35 -7.69
N ALA A 162 -10.59 -18.12 -6.37
CA ALA A 162 -11.56 -18.69 -5.43
C ALA A 162 -12.99 -18.21 -5.70
N ARG A 163 -13.17 -16.95 -6.12
CA ARG A 163 -14.48 -16.41 -6.52
C ARG A 163 -15.00 -17.13 -7.76
N ALA A 164 -14.17 -17.30 -8.80
CA ALA A 164 -14.56 -18.00 -10.02
C ALA A 164 -14.98 -19.44 -9.73
N GLU A 165 -14.30 -20.14 -8.84
CA GLU A 165 -14.66 -21.50 -8.41
C GLU A 165 -16.02 -21.52 -7.68
N GLN A 166 -16.26 -20.56 -6.79
CA GLN A 166 -17.56 -20.47 -6.10
C GLN A 166 -18.69 -20.06 -7.03
N ASP A 167 -18.47 -19.17 -7.99
CA ASP A 167 -19.47 -18.77 -8.99
C ASP A 167 -19.83 -19.93 -9.90
N ALA A 168 -18.87 -20.74 -10.35
CA ALA A 168 -19.11 -21.96 -11.08
C ALA A 168 -19.97 -22.96 -10.27
N ARG A 169 -19.61 -23.16 -9.00
CA ARG A 169 -20.37 -24.04 -8.09
C ARG A 169 -21.78 -23.53 -7.84
N ARG A 170 -21.95 -22.20 -7.73
CA ARG A 170 -23.26 -21.55 -7.61
C ARG A 170 -24.12 -21.90 -8.85
N THR A 171 -23.55 -21.74 -10.03
CA THR A 171 -24.22 -22.04 -11.30
C THR A 171 -24.67 -23.48 -11.37
N GLU A 172 -23.83 -24.43 -10.98
CA GLU A 172 -24.20 -25.87 -10.94
C GLU A 172 -25.35 -26.12 -9.96
N LEU A 173 -25.31 -25.55 -8.77
CA LEU A 173 -26.36 -25.74 -7.77
C LEU A 173 -27.69 -25.11 -8.20
N THR A 174 -27.67 -23.95 -8.84
CA THR A 174 -28.89 -23.27 -9.30
C THR A 174 -29.54 -23.98 -10.49
N ALA A 175 -28.76 -24.64 -11.35
CA ALA A 175 -29.29 -25.42 -12.45
C ALA A 175 -30.15 -26.64 -11.99
N GLY A 176 -29.95 -27.11 -10.77
CA GLY A 176 -30.73 -28.21 -10.17
C GLY A 176 -31.95 -27.76 -9.34
N LEU A 177 -32.23 -26.44 -9.25
CA LEU A 177 -33.31 -25.91 -8.43
C LEU A 177 -34.52 -25.50 -9.27
N ASP A 178 -35.72 -25.66 -8.70
CA ASP A 178 -36.95 -25.11 -9.28
C ASP A 178 -36.85 -23.58 -9.36
N ALA A 179 -37.32 -23.01 -10.46
CA ALA A 179 -37.24 -21.56 -10.72
C ALA A 179 -37.93 -20.71 -9.62
N ASP A 180 -39.10 -21.17 -9.15
CA ASP A 180 -39.86 -20.45 -8.12
C ASP A 180 -39.16 -20.49 -6.75
N LEU A 181 -38.51 -21.66 -6.44
CA LEU A 181 -37.77 -21.81 -5.20
C LEU A 181 -36.48 -20.94 -5.21
N LEU A 182 -35.79 -20.91 -6.34
CA LEU A 182 -34.61 -20.06 -6.55
C LEU A 182 -34.98 -18.57 -6.48
N ALA A 183 -36.09 -18.16 -7.13
CA ALA A 183 -36.56 -16.79 -7.08
C ALA A 183 -36.87 -16.32 -5.63
N LEU A 184 -37.49 -17.22 -4.82
CA LEU A 184 -37.75 -16.93 -3.41
C LEU A 184 -36.46 -16.77 -2.61
N TYR A 185 -35.46 -17.63 -2.86
CA TYR A 185 -34.15 -17.59 -2.24
C TYR A 185 -33.37 -16.31 -2.61
N ASP A 186 -33.29 -15.98 -3.89
CA ASP A 186 -32.57 -14.81 -4.39
C ASP A 186 -33.26 -13.51 -3.94
N GLY A 187 -34.58 -13.46 -3.91
CA GLY A 187 -35.32 -12.33 -3.36
C GLY A 187 -35.00 -12.04 -1.89
N GLN A 188 -34.77 -13.08 -1.09
CA GLN A 188 -34.33 -12.94 0.30
C GLN A 188 -32.88 -12.42 0.39
N ARG A 189 -31.99 -12.87 -0.48
CA ARG A 189 -30.59 -12.36 -0.54
C ARG A 189 -30.51 -10.89 -0.91
N VAL A 190 -31.24 -10.47 -1.93
CA VAL A 190 -31.27 -9.05 -2.37
C VAL A 190 -31.72 -8.12 -1.25
N SER A 191 -32.58 -8.59 -0.37
CA SER A 191 -33.02 -7.85 0.82
C SER A 191 -31.96 -7.77 1.92
N GLY A 192 -30.72 -8.19 1.66
CA GLY A 192 -29.58 -8.13 2.58
C GLY A 192 -29.53 -9.28 3.60
N GLY A 193 -30.31 -10.34 3.39
CA GLY A 193 -30.37 -11.49 4.30
C GLY A 193 -29.64 -12.75 3.77
N ILE A 194 -29.57 -13.76 4.64
CA ILE A 194 -29.18 -15.11 4.25
C ILE A 194 -30.41 -15.80 3.62
N GLY A 195 -30.28 -16.39 2.42
CA GLY A 195 -31.40 -16.94 1.67
C GLY A 195 -32.06 -18.16 2.33
N ALA A 196 -31.27 -19.05 2.93
CA ALA A 196 -31.76 -20.25 3.62
C ALA A 196 -30.91 -20.60 4.84
N GLY A 197 -31.50 -21.28 5.82
CA GLY A 197 -30.81 -21.77 7.02
C GLY A 197 -31.43 -23.06 7.54
N LEU A 198 -30.59 -23.95 8.07
CA LEU A 198 -31.04 -25.19 8.70
C LEU A 198 -31.71 -24.86 10.04
N LEU A 199 -32.89 -25.41 10.24
CA LEU A 199 -33.52 -25.42 11.58
C LEU A 199 -32.84 -26.46 12.47
N GLN A 200 -32.12 -26.01 13.49
CA GLN A 200 -31.38 -26.88 14.39
C GLN A 200 -31.63 -26.48 15.84
N ALA A 201 -32.04 -27.48 16.66
CA ALA A 201 -32.32 -27.28 18.07
C ALA A 201 -33.26 -26.09 18.37
N GLY A 202 -34.30 -25.90 17.56
CA GLY A 202 -35.26 -24.79 17.71
C GLY A 202 -34.76 -23.43 17.29
N ARG A 203 -33.56 -23.34 16.64
CA ARG A 203 -32.97 -22.09 16.18
C ARG A 203 -32.88 -22.01 14.66
N CYS A 204 -33.09 -20.84 14.13
CA CYS A 204 -32.88 -20.55 12.71
C CYS A 204 -31.38 -20.52 12.40
N GLY A 205 -30.90 -21.35 11.47
CA GLY A 205 -29.49 -21.39 11.06
C GLY A 205 -29.01 -20.15 10.32
N ALA A 206 -29.93 -19.30 9.82
CA ALA A 206 -29.60 -18.03 9.18
C ALA A 206 -29.35 -16.90 10.19
N CYS A 207 -30.36 -16.55 11.01
CA CYS A 207 -30.25 -15.44 11.98
C CYS A 207 -29.83 -15.88 13.38
N ARG A 208 -29.79 -17.18 13.66
CA ARG A 208 -29.44 -17.82 14.94
C ARG A 208 -30.41 -17.52 16.09
N ILE A 209 -31.54 -16.88 15.83
CA ILE A 209 -32.58 -16.60 16.80
C ILE A 209 -33.33 -17.90 17.14
N GLU A 210 -33.66 -18.10 18.40
CA GLU A 210 -34.51 -19.19 18.89
C GLU A 210 -35.96 -18.89 18.57
N LEU A 211 -36.65 -19.89 17.96
CA LEU A 211 -38.06 -19.80 17.63
C LEU A 211 -38.93 -20.17 18.83
N ASP A 212 -40.06 -19.52 18.96
CA ASP A 212 -40.98 -19.85 20.04
C ASP A 212 -41.62 -21.26 19.86
N ARG A 213 -42.20 -21.80 20.94
CA ARG A 213 -42.78 -23.16 20.95
C ARG A 213 -43.95 -23.32 19.99
N GLY A 214 -44.72 -22.24 19.78
CA GLY A 214 -45.86 -22.26 18.87
C GLY A 214 -45.41 -22.37 17.43
N GLU A 215 -44.38 -21.61 17.09
CA GLU A 215 -43.74 -21.66 15.74
C GLU A 215 -43.07 -23.00 15.45
N ILE A 216 -42.38 -23.56 16.43
CA ILE A 216 -41.80 -24.92 16.31
C ILE A 216 -42.89 -25.98 16.12
N GLY A 217 -44.03 -25.84 16.86
CA GLY A 217 -45.19 -26.73 16.65
C GLY A 217 -45.78 -26.61 15.25
N ARG A 218 -45.93 -25.39 14.73
CA ARG A 218 -46.42 -25.14 13.37
C ARG A 218 -45.48 -25.74 12.32
N ILE A 219 -44.17 -25.58 12.46
CA ILE A 219 -43.14 -26.14 11.58
C ILE A 219 -43.18 -27.69 11.62
N ALA A 220 -43.39 -28.29 12.79
CA ALA A 220 -43.44 -29.73 12.94
C ALA A 220 -44.70 -30.36 12.34
N ALA A 221 -45.83 -29.61 12.31
CA ALA A 221 -47.09 -30.05 11.75
C ALA A 221 -47.18 -29.87 10.20
N ALA A 222 -46.31 -29.07 9.63
CA ALA A 222 -46.26 -28.79 8.20
C ALA A 222 -45.78 -30.02 7.41
N SER A 223 -46.32 -30.22 6.17
CA SER A 223 -45.87 -31.31 5.30
C SER A 223 -44.39 -31.16 4.91
N ASP A 224 -43.69 -32.29 4.65
CA ASP A 224 -42.26 -32.27 4.39
C ASP A 224 -41.85 -31.48 3.13
N ASP A 225 -42.77 -31.38 2.16
CA ASP A 225 -42.63 -30.62 0.91
C ASP A 225 -42.99 -29.14 1.07
N GLU A 226 -43.47 -28.68 2.22
CA GLU A 226 -43.82 -27.29 2.43
C GLU A 226 -42.58 -26.44 2.71
N VAL A 227 -42.42 -25.34 1.91
CA VAL A 227 -41.34 -24.35 2.09
C VAL A 227 -41.72 -23.40 3.19
N LEU A 228 -40.98 -23.48 4.30
CA LEU A 228 -41.18 -22.67 5.50
C LEU A 228 -40.21 -21.50 5.53
N ARG A 229 -40.61 -20.40 6.22
CA ARG A 229 -39.79 -19.21 6.38
C ARG A 229 -39.64 -18.84 7.85
N CYS A 230 -38.46 -18.35 8.22
CA CYS A 230 -38.24 -17.81 9.55
C CYS A 230 -39.10 -16.56 9.77
N PRO A 231 -39.88 -16.46 10.87
CA PRO A 231 -40.68 -15.26 11.18
C PRO A 231 -39.83 -14.02 11.40
N GLU A 232 -38.59 -14.19 11.91
CA GLU A 232 -37.68 -13.11 12.28
C GLU A 232 -36.91 -12.54 11.05
N CYS A 233 -36.22 -13.41 10.30
CA CYS A 233 -35.34 -12.97 9.22
C CYS A 233 -35.84 -13.32 7.82
N ARG A 234 -36.98 -14.02 7.71
CA ARG A 234 -37.60 -14.48 6.44
C ARG A 234 -36.77 -15.46 5.61
N ALA A 235 -35.60 -15.89 6.05
CA ALA A 235 -34.83 -16.94 5.39
C ALA A 235 -35.67 -18.23 5.26
N ILE A 236 -35.43 -19.00 4.19
CA ILE A 236 -36.06 -20.31 4.02
C ILE A 236 -35.51 -21.23 5.13
N LEU A 237 -36.42 -21.79 5.93
CA LEU A 237 -36.10 -22.73 7.01
C LEU A 237 -36.10 -24.14 6.47
N VAL A 238 -34.94 -24.72 6.31
CA VAL A 238 -34.78 -26.11 5.91
C VAL A 238 -34.79 -27.00 7.16
N ARG A 239 -35.65 -28.00 7.20
CA ARG A 239 -35.73 -28.96 8.31
C ARG A 239 -34.63 -29.99 8.20
N PRO A 240 -34.11 -30.51 9.32
CA PRO A 240 -33.19 -31.64 9.26
C PRO A 240 -33.87 -32.86 8.63
N LEU A 241 -33.08 -33.65 7.87
CA LEU A 241 -33.57 -34.91 7.33
C LEU A 241 -33.97 -35.78 8.52
N LYS A 242 -35.20 -36.35 8.45
CA LYS A 242 -35.61 -37.37 9.40
C LYS A 242 -34.67 -38.55 9.24
N THR A 243 -33.78 -38.75 10.23
CA THR A 243 -33.06 -40.01 10.30
C THR A 243 -34.11 -41.12 10.41
N ALA A 244 -34.13 -42.03 9.41
CA ALA A 244 -34.94 -43.23 9.52
C ALA A 244 -34.58 -43.91 10.83
N GLY A 245 -35.50 -43.90 11.77
CA GLY A 245 -35.28 -44.44 13.11
C GLY A 245 -34.81 -45.90 13.01
N ARG A 246 -33.75 -46.16 13.75
CA ARG A 246 -33.42 -47.55 14.13
C ARG A 246 -34.47 -48.05 15.09
#